data_61678f03060b4fed482ad69bd3330579
#
_entry.id   61678f03060b4fed482ad69bd3330579
#
_cell.length_a   1.000
_cell.length_b   1.000
_cell.length_c   1.000
_cell.angle_alpha   90.00
_cell.angle_beta   90.00
_cell.angle_gamma   90.00
#
_symmetry.space_group_name_H-M   'P 1'
#
loop_
_entity.id
_entity.type
_entity.pdbx_description
1 polymer ?
#
loop_
_entity_poly.entity_id
_entity_poly.type
_entity_poly.pdbx_seq_one_letter_code
_entity_poly.pdbx_strand_id
1 'polypeptide(L)'
;MSYINLIRCAIVMALLVSSYVNSNAAQTGFIGDPELETVEDSFVVEYKTKNELIYHQSNGRVWIVPASSLIDGRGFPRLYTDVYGQALKSEYIKSAIFYDYAVKSKHHPWRAAQDMLYEGMQLESASRADANVVLMLLRATGTRWAHDGPNNCFSRCHGPDARLEWRPVVNDRDVLGLIQWAHDDNLTLEDIEDRVKTVILEEGPHSSIGIR
;
A
#
# COMPACT_ATOMS: atom_id res chain seq x y z
N MET A 1 -17.07 6.18 -60.09
CA MET A 1 -16.45 5.75 -58.79
C MET A 1 -17.39 4.75 -58.17
N SER A 2 -16.94 3.52 -58.01
CA SER A 2 -17.79 2.41 -57.62
C SER A 2 -18.07 2.43 -56.09
N TYR A 3 -19.30 2.20 -55.68
CA TYR A 3 -19.76 2.11 -54.27
C TYR A 3 -18.88 1.20 -53.40
N ILE A 4 -18.28 0.19 -54.03
CA ILE A 4 -17.35 -0.78 -53.38
C ILE A 4 -16.09 -0.09 -52.83
N ASN A 5 -15.59 0.96 -53.48
CA ASN A 5 -14.39 1.66 -53.03
C ASN A 5 -14.67 2.57 -51.84
N LEU A 6 -15.86 3.13 -51.72
CA LEU A 6 -16.31 3.94 -50.56
C LEU A 6 -16.48 3.07 -49.31
N ILE A 7 -17.03 1.88 -49.45
CA ILE A 7 -17.21 0.93 -48.32
C ILE A 7 -15.84 0.43 -47.81
N ARG A 8 -14.89 0.17 -48.71
CA ARG A 8 -13.54 -0.27 -48.32
C ARG A 8 -12.77 0.83 -47.58
N CYS A 9 -12.86 2.08 -48.01
CA CYS A 9 -12.25 3.22 -47.27
C CYS A 9 -12.87 3.41 -45.90
N ALA A 10 -14.17 3.28 -45.74
CA ALA A 10 -14.86 3.42 -44.45
C ALA A 10 -14.47 2.34 -43.43
N ILE A 11 -14.31 1.08 -43.89
CA ILE A 11 -13.88 -0.05 -43.04
C ILE A 11 -12.44 0.12 -42.61
N VAL A 12 -11.53 0.57 -43.48
CA VAL A 12 -10.11 0.82 -43.12
C VAL A 12 -9.98 1.96 -42.14
N MET A 13 -10.75 3.05 -42.30
CA MET A 13 -10.77 4.17 -41.35
C MET A 13 -11.32 3.73 -39.98
N ALA A 14 -12.37 2.91 -39.94
CA ALA A 14 -12.91 2.41 -38.66
C ALA A 14 -11.92 1.50 -37.92
N LEU A 15 -11.14 0.70 -38.62
CA LEU A 15 -10.10 -0.16 -38.02
C LEU A 15 -8.89 0.66 -37.50
N LEU A 16 -8.55 1.77 -38.15
CA LEU A 16 -7.46 2.64 -37.70
C LEU A 16 -7.85 3.46 -36.45
N VAL A 17 -9.10 3.87 -36.31
CA VAL A 17 -9.58 4.59 -35.14
C VAL A 17 -9.67 3.68 -33.93
N SER A 18 -10.02 2.38 -34.10
CA SER A 18 -10.05 1.40 -33.01
C SER A 18 -8.67 1.08 -32.43
N SER A 19 -7.60 1.30 -33.19
CA SER A 19 -6.22 1.05 -32.71
C SER A 19 -5.65 2.22 -31.89
N TYR A 20 -6.25 3.40 -31.95
CA TYR A 20 -5.76 4.59 -31.24
C TYR A 20 -6.32 4.77 -29.83
N VAL A 21 -7.33 3.99 -29.42
CA VAL A 21 -7.99 4.15 -28.12
C VAL A 21 -7.32 3.32 -27.00
N ASN A 22 -6.31 2.51 -27.32
CA ASN A 22 -5.75 1.51 -26.39
C ASN A 22 -4.34 1.79 -25.86
N SER A 23 -3.96 3.02 -25.58
CA SER A 23 -2.60 3.22 -25.08
C SER A 23 -2.42 4.41 -24.12
N ASN A 24 -3.13 4.41 -23.02
CA ASN A 24 -2.69 5.19 -21.85
C ASN A 24 -3.29 4.65 -20.53
N ALA A 25 -3.48 3.35 -20.42
CA ALA A 25 -3.52 2.76 -19.09
C ALA A 25 -2.07 2.85 -18.56
N ALA A 26 -1.81 3.73 -17.62
CA ALA A 26 -0.52 3.77 -16.94
C ALA A 26 -0.21 2.34 -16.47
N GLN A 27 0.90 1.79 -16.93
CA GLN A 27 1.27 0.41 -16.63
C GLN A 27 1.43 0.29 -15.11
N THR A 28 0.59 -0.54 -14.46
CA THR A 28 0.73 -0.84 -13.03
C THR A 28 2.10 -1.46 -12.78
N GLY A 29 2.81 -0.98 -11.76
CA GLY A 29 4.10 -1.55 -11.39
C GLY A 29 5.10 -0.55 -10.84
N PHE A 30 6.24 -1.08 -10.41
CA PHE A 30 7.36 -0.30 -9.91
C PHE A 30 8.23 0.22 -11.05
N ILE A 31 8.67 1.47 -10.93
CA ILE A 31 9.65 2.09 -11.83
C ILE A 31 10.93 2.31 -11.04
N GLY A 32 12.02 1.72 -11.53
CA GLY A 32 13.32 1.73 -10.87
C GLY A 32 13.50 0.62 -9.84
N ASP A 33 14.76 0.31 -9.58
CA ASP A 33 15.17 -0.59 -8.50
C ASP A 33 15.71 0.24 -7.34
N PRO A 34 15.47 -0.17 -6.08
CA PRO A 34 15.95 0.58 -4.93
C PRO A 34 17.47 0.47 -4.81
N GLU A 35 18.14 1.61 -4.84
CA GLU A 35 19.53 1.74 -4.42
C GLU A 35 19.56 2.29 -3.00
N LEU A 36 20.03 1.48 -2.06
CA LEU A 36 20.06 1.80 -0.65
C LEU A 36 21.49 2.02 -0.16
N GLU A 37 21.67 3.00 0.70
CA GLU A 37 22.90 3.27 1.42
C GLU A 37 22.65 3.13 2.91
N THR A 38 23.50 2.37 3.63
CA THR A 38 23.41 2.22 5.08
C THR A 38 23.84 3.50 5.77
N VAL A 39 23.08 3.96 6.76
CA VAL A 39 23.43 5.10 7.60
C VAL A 39 24.27 4.60 8.78
N GLU A 40 25.57 4.96 8.81
CA GLU A 40 26.53 4.38 9.75
C GLU A 40 26.40 4.88 11.19
N ASP A 41 25.86 6.07 11.42
CA ASP A 41 25.79 6.71 12.75
C ASP A 41 24.48 6.42 13.50
N SER A 42 23.69 5.44 13.08
CA SER A 42 22.40 5.11 13.69
C SER A 42 22.52 3.91 14.63
N PHE A 43 21.88 4.00 15.82
CA PHE A 43 21.72 2.86 16.74
C PHE A 43 20.79 1.77 16.19
N VAL A 44 20.05 2.05 15.13
CA VAL A 44 19.16 1.15 14.40
C VAL A 44 19.66 1.09 12.97
N VAL A 45 19.54 -0.06 12.33
CA VAL A 45 19.87 -0.17 10.90
C VAL A 45 18.90 0.71 10.11
N GLU A 46 19.44 1.78 9.57
CA GLU A 46 18.72 2.72 8.71
C GLU A 46 19.34 2.71 7.31
N TYR A 47 18.49 2.88 6.32
CA TYR A 47 18.90 3.02 4.94
C TYR A 47 18.46 4.37 4.39
N LYS A 48 19.21 4.89 3.44
CA LYS A 48 18.86 6.07 2.68
C LYS A 48 18.71 5.70 1.21
N THR A 49 17.62 6.10 0.59
CA THR A 49 17.42 5.88 -0.85
C THR A 49 18.38 6.77 -1.64
N LYS A 50 19.12 6.22 -2.60
CA LYS A 50 19.99 7.02 -3.49
C LYS A 50 19.22 7.62 -4.65
N ASN A 51 18.18 6.93 -5.12
CA ASN A 51 17.35 7.32 -6.25
C ASN A 51 15.88 7.50 -5.82
N GLU A 52 15.14 8.22 -6.65
CA GLU A 52 13.68 8.29 -6.55
C GLU A 52 13.08 6.96 -7.00
N LEU A 53 12.05 6.49 -6.30
CA LEU A 53 11.29 5.31 -6.64
C LEU A 53 9.83 5.71 -6.92
N ILE A 54 9.24 5.13 -7.95
CA ILE A 54 7.85 5.40 -8.34
C ILE A 54 7.11 4.07 -8.43
N TYR A 55 5.87 4.06 -7.93
CA TYR A 55 4.96 2.94 -8.07
C TYR A 55 3.60 3.42 -8.59
N HIS A 56 3.16 2.85 -9.70
CA HIS A 56 1.83 3.02 -10.26
C HIS A 56 0.91 1.91 -9.77
N GLN A 57 0.00 2.24 -8.89
CA GLN A 57 -0.99 1.31 -8.36
C GLN A 57 -2.12 1.07 -9.35
N SER A 58 -2.75 -0.12 -9.32
CA SER A 58 -3.83 -0.50 -10.25
C SER A 58 -5.03 0.44 -10.24
N ASN A 59 -5.29 1.12 -9.13
CA ASN A 59 -6.35 2.12 -8.99
C ASN A 59 -5.99 3.51 -9.56
N GLY A 60 -4.85 3.65 -10.23
CA GLY A 60 -4.35 4.89 -10.83
C GLY A 60 -3.60 5.81 -9.87
N ARG A 61 -3.45 5.44 -8.59
CA ARG A 61 -2.64 6.22 -7.64
C ARG A 61 -1.16 6.05 -7.93
N VAL A 62 -0.43 7.17 -7.85
CA VAL A 62 1.02 7.17 -7.97
C VAL A 62 1.64 7.40 -6.60
N TRP A 63 2.59 6.54 -6.25
CA TRP A 63 3.38 6.61 -5.04
C TRP A 63 4.80 7.01 -5.40
N ILE A 64 5.38 7.91 -4.62
CA ILE A 64 6.74 8.40 -4.86
C ILE A 64 7.50 8.34 -3.54
N VAL A 65 8.67 7.72 -3.57
CA VAL A 65 9.69 7.80 -2.51
C VAL A 65 10.84 8.64 -3.05
N PRO A 66 11.02 9.86 -2.57
CA PRO A 66 12.10 10.72 -3.05
C PRO A 66 13.48 10.14 -2.76
N ALA A 67 14.47 10.51 -3.56
CA ALA A 67 15.87 10.27 -3.22
C ALA A 67 16.20 10.88 -1.85
N SER A 68 17.12 10.26 -1.15
CA SER A 68 17.55 10.66 0.21
C SER A 68 16.49 10.43 1.31
N SER A 69 15.42 9.65 1.05
CA SER A 69 14.46 9.24 2.08
C SER A 69 15.08 8.23 3.05
N LEU A 70 14.82 8.41 4.36
CA LEU A 70 15.25 7.47 5.39
C LEU A 70 14.24 6.34 5.54
N ILE A 71 14.72 5.10 5.46
CA ILE A 71 13.96 3.86 5.52
C ILE A 71 14.55 3.00 6.65
N ASP A 72 13.75 2.66 7.66
CA ASP A 72 14.20 1.92 8.84
C ASP A 72 13.26 0.79 9.27
N GLY A 73 12.16 0.61 8.54
CA GLY A 73 11.16 -0.42 8.83
C GLY A 73 10.28 -0.16 10.06
N ARG A 74 10.43 0.97 10.75
CA ARG A 74 9.61 1.31 11.94
C ARG A 74 8.14 1.57 11.62
N GLY A 75 7.80 1.72 10.33
CA GLY A 75 6.42 1.75 9.86
C GLY A 75 5.66 0.45 10.11
N PHE A 76 6.36 -0.67 10.21
CA PHE A 76 5.76 -1.96 10.51
C PHE A 76 5.49 -2.13 12.01
N PRO A 77 4.37 -2.76 12.40
CA PRO A 77 4.08 -3.02 13.80
C PRO A 77 5.03 -4.07 14.38
N ARG A 78 5.25 -4.00 15.70
CA ARG A 78 6.14 -4.95 16.39
C ARG A 78 5.76 -6.41 16.15
N LEU A 79 4.47 -6.71 16.19
CA LEU A 79 3.99 -8.09 15.97
C LEU A 79 4.37 -8.60 14.58
N TYR A 80 4.40 -7.73 13.56
CA TYR A 80 4.92 -8.11 12.25
C TYR A 80 6.39 -8.53 12.32
N THR A 81 7.24 -7.75 13.00
CA THR A 81 8.67 -8.09 13.15
C THR A 81 8.89 -9.32 14.02
N ASP A 82 8.05 -9.57 15.01
CA ASP A 82 8.10 -10.78 15.84
C ASP A 82 7.77 -12.04 15.02
N VAL A 83 6.87 -11.94 14.04
CA VAL A 83 6.48 -13.07 13.16
C VAL A 83 7.45 -13.27 12.00
N TYR A 84 7.87 -12.19 11.33
CA TYR A 84 8.65 -12.25 10.10
C TYR A 84 10.13 -11.92 10.27
N GLY A 85 10.55 -11.43 11.43
CA GLY A 85 11.94 -11.12 11.78
C GLY A 85 12.39 -9.76 11.27
N GLN A 86 12.27 -9.48 9.98
CA GLN A 86 12.73 -8.22 9.37
C GLN A 86 11.57 -7.48 8.72
N ALA A 87 11.55 -6.15 8.90
CA ALA A 87 10.56 -5.29 8.24
C ALA A 87 10.83 -5.17 6.73
N LEU A 88 12.10 -5.08 6.33
CA LEU A 88 12.52 -4.93 4.95
C LEU A 88 13.02 -6.28 4.42
N LYS A 89 12.10 -7.13 3.98
CA LYS A 89 12.40 -8.43 3.39
C LYS A 89 12.74 -8.32 1.92
N SER A 90 13.68 -9.15 1.46
CA SER A 90 14.10 -9.19 0.06
C SER A 90 12.98 -9.55 -0.91
N GLU A 91 12.04 -10.41 -0.47
CA GLU A 91 10.94 -10.92 -1.29
C GLU A 91 9.95 -9.82 -1.71
N TYR A 92 9.87 -8.70 -0.96
CA TYR A 92 8.99 -7.57 -1.25
C TYR A 92 9.60 -6.23 -0.80
N ILE A 93 10.90 -6.08 -1.04
CA ILE A 93 11.67 -4.92 -0.58
C ILE A 93 11.15 -3.59 -1.12
N LYS A 94 10.70 -3.53 -2.37
CA LYS A 94 10.16 -2.30 -2.97
C LYS A 94 8.89 -1.88 -2.23
N SER A 95 7.92 -2.78 -2.11
CA SER A 95 6.67 -2.52 -1.39
C SER A 95 6.90 -2.10 0.05
N ALA A 96 7.86 -2.74 0.73
CA ALA A 96 8.21 -2.42 2.12
C ALA A 96 8.81 -1.00 2.25
N ILE A 97 9.66 -0.58 1.32
CA ILE A 97 10.22 0.78 1.27
C ILE A 97 9.11 1.82 1.09
N PHE A 98 8.20 1.60 0.13
CA PHE A 98 7.07 2.50 -0.10
C PHE A 98 6.15 2.60 1.13
N TYR A 99 5.89 1.46 1.80
CA TYR A 99 5.06 1.44 2.99
C TYR A 99 5.71 2.18 4.17
N ASP A 100 6.99 1.92 4.45
CA ASP A 100 7.73 2.59 5.53
C ASP A 100 7.77 4.11 5.30
N TYR A 101 8.03 4.53 4.08
CA TYR A 101 7.98 5.94 3.70
C TYR A 101 6.56 6.53 3.84
N ALA A 102 5.53 5.81 3.43
CA ALA A 102 4.14 6.26 3.52
C ALA A 102 3.70 6.48 4.98
N VAL A 103 4.11 5.60 5.91
CA VAL A 103 3.84 5.74 7.35
C VAL A 103 4.52 6.98 7.92
N LYS A 104 5.76 7.29 7.48
CA LYS A 104 6.51 8.47 7.94
C LYS A 104 5.97 9.77 7.34
N SER A 105 5.72 9.79 6.05
CA SER A 105 5.28 10.99 5.33
C SER A 105 3.81 11.29 5.51
N LYS A 106 2.97 10.27 5.70
CA LYS A 106 1.51 10.36 5.86
C LYS A 106 0.79 11.12 4.73
N HIS A 107 1.40 11.17 3.55
CA HIS A 107 0.83 11.86 2.38
C HIS A 107 -0.47 11.23 1.87
N HIS A 108 -0.72 9.96 2.22
CA HIS A 108 -1.90 9.20 1.83
C HIS A 108 -2.60 8.62 3.07
N PRO A 109 -3.88 8.27 2.98
CA PRO A 109 -4.58 7.58 4.07
C PRO A 109 -3.87 6.29 4.46
N TRP A 110 -3.86 5.95 5.74
CA TRP A 110 -3.20 4.75 6.25
C TRP A 110 -3.71 3.46 5.58
N ARG A 111 -5.02 3.36 5.30
CA ARG A 111 -5.59 2.21 4.57
C ARG A 111 -5.01 2.10 3.17
N ALA A 112 -4.89 3.22 2.47
CA ALA A 112 -4.32 3.22 1.13
C ALA A 112 -2.85 2.79 1.12
N ALA A 113 -2.07 3.16 2.16
CA ALA A 113 -0.69 2.70 2.29
C ALA A 113 -0.59 1.19 2.50
N GLN A 114 -1.51 0.61 3.29
CA GLN A 114 -1.58 -0.83 3.50
C GLN A 114 -2.06 -1.59 2.24
N ASP A 115 -3.04 -1.04 1.51
CA ASP A 115 -3.50 -1.61 0.23
C ASP A 115 -2.38 -1.58 -0.82
N MET A 116 -1.61 -0.51 -0.85
CA MET A 116 -0.44 -0.37 -1.72
C MET A 116 0.60 -1.44 -1.43
N LEU A 117 0.94 -1.66 -0.15
CA LEU A 117 1.86 -2.72 0.25
C LEU A 117 1.35 -4.10 -0.20
N TYR A 118 0.08 -4.40 0.07
CA TYR A 118 -0.54 -5.68 -0.30
C TYR A 118 -0.47 -5.95 -1.81
N GLU A 119 -0.85 -4.98 -2.63
CA GLU A 119 -0.77 -5.10 -4.10
C GLU A 119 0.69 -5.22 -4.55
N GLY A 120 1.58 -4.41 -4.02
CA GLY A 120 2.99 -4.42 -4.36
C GLY A 120 3.68 -5.74 -4.00
N MET A 121 3.36 -6.35 -2.87
CA MET A 121 3.88 -7.67 -2.47
C MET A 121 3.55 -8.74 -3.53
N GLN A 122 2.35 -8.72 -4.08
CA GLN A 122 1.95 -9.68 -5.12
C GLN A 122 2.70 -9.44 -6.45
N LEU A 123 3.05 -8.19 -6.76
CA LEU A 123 3.89 -7.85 -7.92
C LEU A 123 5.35 -8.27 -7.74
N GLU A 124 5.84 -8.34 -6.51
CA GLU A 124 7.20 -8.76 -6.16
C GLU A 124 7.35 -10.25 -5.91
N SER A 125 6.32 -11.04 -6.21
CA SER A 125 6.34 -12.51 -6.08
C SER A 125 6.23 -13.04 -4.64
N ALA A 126 5.79 -12.24 -3.68
CA ALA A 126 5.35 -12.77 -2.40
C ALA A 126 4.14 -13.69 -2.60
N SER A 127 4.04 -14.75 -1.78
CA SER A 127 2.86 -15.60 -1.84
C SER A 127 1.61 -14.80 -1.44
N ARG A 128 0.45 -15.18 -1.98
CA ARG A 128 -0.81 -14.55 -1.59
C ARG A 128 -1.11 -14.74 -0.11
N ALA A 129 -0.77 -15.91 0.42
CA ALA A 129 -0.87 -16.20 1.85
C ALA A 129 -0.04 -15.23 2.69
N ASP A 130 1.23 -14.98 2.33
CA ASP A 130 2.07 -14.01 3.03
C ASP A 130 1.49 -12.59 2.94
N ALA A 131 1.04 -12.18 1.75
CA ALA A 131 0.43 -10.86 1.57
C ALA A 131 -0.84 -10.72 2.43
N ASN A 132 -1.69 -11.76 2.52
CA ASN A 132 -2.88 -11.79 3.37
C ASN A 132 -2.52 -11.64 4.84
N VAL A 133 -1.53 -12.40 5.33
CA VAL A 133 -1.06 -12.31 6.73
C VAL A 133 -0.50 -10.93 7.03
N VAL A 134 0.32 -10.37 6.14
CA VAL A 134 0.88 -9.02 6.33
C VAL A 134 -0.23 -7.97 6.38
N LEU A 135 -1.17 -8.00 5.43
CA LEU A 135 -2.29 -7.06 5.42
C LEU A 135 -3.12 -7.18 6.69
N MET A 136 -3.46 -8.40 7.10
CA MET A 136 -4.21 -8.66 8.33
C MET A 136 -3.49 -8.10 9.56
N LEU A 137 -2.18 -8.34 9.72
CA LEU A 137 -1.38 -7.79 10.81
C LEU A 137 -1.39 -6.26 10.81
N LEU A 138 -1.23 -5.64 9.64
CA LEU A 138 -1.25 -4.19 9.52
C LEU A 138 -2.63 -3.60 9.82
N ARG A 139 -3.70 -4.27 9.39
CA ARG A 139 -5.07 -3.87 9.72
C ARG A 139 -5.37 -3.97 11.21
N ALA A 140 -4.89 -5.04 11.87
CA ALA A 140 -5.13 -5.28 13.29
C ALA A 140 -4.24 -4.41 14.19
N THR A 141 -2.96 -4.20 13.84
CA THR A 141 -1.97 -3.65 14.77
C THR A 141 -1.16 -2.46 14.22
N GLY A 142 -1.33 -2.14 12.95
CA GLY A 142 -0.58 -1.09 12.27
C GLY A 142 -0.92 0.32 12.76
N THR A 143 0.02 1.23 12.56
CA THR A 143 -0.19 2.65 12.86
C THR A 143 -1.27 3.23 11.96
N ARG A 144 -2.20 3.96 12.54
CA ARG A 144 -3.24 4.73 11.89
C ARG A 144 -2.99 6.21 12.10
N TRP A 145 -3.45 7.04 11.19
CA TRP A 145 -3.33 8.48 11.30
C TRP A 145 -4.53 9.21 10.70
N ALA A 146 -4.84 10.35 11.28
CA ALA A 146 -5.83 11.27 10.78
C ALA A 146 -5.36 12.70 10.97
N HIS A 147 -5.91 13.61 10.20
CA HIS A 147 -5.71 15.04 10.39
C HIS A 147 -6.69 15.58 11.41
N ASP A 148 -6.20 16.50 12.22
CA ASP A 148 -6.97 17.19 13.23
C ASP A 148 -7.78 18.32 12.57
N GLY A 149 -9.00 18.01 12.12
CA GLY A 149 -9.86 19.03 11.52
C GLY A 149 -11.29 18.56 11.28
N PRO A 150 -12.30 19.39 11.63
CA PRO A 150 -13.70 18.98 11.64
C PRO A 150 -14.34 18.81 10.26
N ASN A 151 -13.70 19.26 9.19
CA ASN A 151 -14.33 19.21 7.89
C ASN A 151 -13.34 19.06 6.74
N ASN A 152 -13.56 17.98 5.96
CA ASN A 152 -13.06 17.78 4.60
C ASN A 152 -11.57 17.49 4.43
N CYS A 153 -11.23 16.32 4.81
CA CYS A 153 -9.97 15.69 4.51
C CYS A 153 -9.71 15.28 3.06
N PHE A 154 -10.51 15.69 2.07
CA PHE A 154 -10.32 15.25 0.69
C PHE A 154 -9.05 15.78 0.01
N SER A 155 -8.51 16.90 0.46
CA SER A 155 -7.29 17.47 -0.14
C SER A 155 -6.17 17.82 0.84
N ARG A 156 -6.43 17.80 2.15
CA ARG A 156 -5.46 18.20 3.19
C ARG A 156 -5.14 17.15 4.25
N CYS A 157 -5.75 15.97 4.18
CA CYS A 157 -5.55 14.88 5.14
C CYS A 157 -4.26 14.08 4.88
N HIS A 158 -3.39 14.57 4.06
CA HIS A 158 -2.24 13.86 3.57
C HIS A 158 -1.02 14.75 3.71
N GLY A 159 -0.14 14.44 4.61
CA GLY A 159 1.08 15.18 4.77
C GLY A 159 1.71 15.07 6.15
N PRO A 160 2.89 15.66 6.33
CA PRO A 160 3.65 15.61 7.58
C PRO A 160 2.95 16.28 8.76
N ASP A 161 1.88 17.05 8.51
CA ASP A 161 1.06 17.72 9.53
C ASP A 161 -0.04 16.84 10.14
N ALA A 162 -0.08 15.54 9.82
CA ALA A 162 -0.98 14.60 10.47
C ALA A 162 -0.68 14.55 11.97
N ARG A 163 -1.59 15.14 12.78
CA ARG A 163 -1.34 15.37 14.22
C ARG A 163 -1.75 14.21 15.09
N LEU A 164 -2.62 13.35 14.60
CA LEU A 164 -3.15 12.24 15.37
C LEU A 164 -2.68 10.93 14.80
N GLU A 165 -1.97 10.19 15.63
CA GLU A 165 -1.57 8.81 15.37
C GLU A 165 -2.08 7.93 16.49
N TRP A 166 -2.55 6.74 16.14
CA TRP A 166 -2.93 5.73 17.11
C TRP A 166 -2.69 4.34 16.54
N ARG A 167 -2.73 3.37 17.43
CA ARG A 167 -2.80 1.96 17.07
C ARG A 167 -4.04 1.35 17.71
N PRO A 168 -4.74 0.44 17.03
CA PRO A 168 -5.84 -0.27 17.65
C PRO A 168 -5.36 -1.05 18.87
N VAL A 169 -6.21 -1.15 19.86
CA VAL A 169 -6.00 -2.09 20.96
C VAL A 169 -6.58 -3.43 20.54
N VAL A 170 -5.78 -4.46 20.57
CA VAL A 170 -6.16 -5.81 20.14
C VAL A 170 -5.85 -6.83 21.23
N ASN A 171 -6.52 -7.99 21.14
CA ASN A 171 -6.15 -9.14 21.94
C ASN A 171 -5.09 -9.95 21.19
N ASP A 172 -3.87 -9.99 21.70
CA ASP A 172 -2.74 -10.67 21.06
C ASP A 172 -3.01 -12.15 20.75
N ARG A 173 -3.78 -12.86 21.61
CA ARG A 173 -4.12 -14.27 21.36
C ARG A 173 -5.02 -14.43 20.13
N ASP A 174 -5.97 -13.52 19.96
CA ASP A 174 -6.89 -13.56 18.83
C ASP A 174 -6.15 -13.20 17.54
N VAL A 175 -5.21 -12.25 17.61
CA VAL A 175 -4.35 -11.92 16.46
C VAL A 175 -3.48 -13.11 16.04
N LEU A 176 -2.90 -13.87 16.97
CA LEU A 176 -2.16 -15.09 16.63
C LEU A 176 -3.05 -16.14 15.96
N GLY A 177 -4.29 -16.28 16.40
CA GLY A 177 -5.29 -17.13 15.72
C GLY A 177 -5.60 -16.66 14.30
N LEU A 178 -5.65 -15.34 14.08
CA LEU A 178 -5.86 -14.78 12.74
C LEU A 178 -4.68 -15.05 11.79
N ILE A 179 -3.44 -15.08 12.28
CA ILE A 179 -2.28 -15.38 11.45
C ILE A 179 -2.43 -16.73 10.78
N GLN A 180 -2.85 -17.77 11.54
CA GLN A 180 -3.07 -19.10 10.99
C GLN A 180 -4.19 -19.11 9.94
N TRP A 181 -5.28 -18.39 10.21
CA TRP A 181 -6.40 -18.27 9.28
C TRP A 181 -6.03 -17.50 8.01
N ALA A 182 -5.22 -16.46 8.10
CA ALA A 182 -4.84 -15.60 6.98
C ALA A 182 -3.91 -16.27 5.96
N HIS A 183 -3.35 -17.43 6.27
CA HIS A 183 -2.57 -18.24 5.32
C HIS A 183 -3.42 -18.92 4.22
N ASP A 184 -4.74 -18.72 4.21
CA ASP A 184 -5.59 -19.19 3.12
C ASP A 184 -5.49 -18.27 1.89
N ASP A 185 -5.09 -18.83 0.76
CA ASP A 185 -4.93 -18.12 -0.51
C ASP A 185 -6.27 -17.64 -1.13
N ASN A 186 -7.39 -18.16 -0.67
CA ASN A 186 -8.72 -17.85 -1.22
C ASN A 186 -9.38 -16.64 -0.55
N LEU A 187 -8.76 -16.04 0.46
CA LEU A 187 -9.34 -14.91 1.17
C LEU A 187 -9.44 -13.68 0.26
N THR A 188 -10.56 -12.98 0.40
CA THR A 188 -10.76 -11.65 -0.16
C THR A 188 -10.31 -10.55 0.80
N LEU A 189 -10.15 -9.33 0.30
CA LEU A 189 -9.88 -8.17 1.16
C LEU A 189 -11.03 -7.93 2.17
N GLU A 190 -12.27 -8.21 1.76
CA GLU A 190 -13.46 -8.08 2.62
C GLU A 190 -13.43 -9.10 3.76
N ASP A 191 -13.06 -10.36 3.49
CA ASP A 191 -12.89 -11.39 4.51
C ASP A 191 -11.87 -10.95 5.57
N ILE A 192 -10.73 -10.38 5.13
CA ILE A 192 -9.68 -9.88 6.03
C ILE A 192 -10.22 -8.70 6.86
N GLU A 193 -10.87 -7.72 6.23
CA GLU A 193 -11.44 -6.55 6.93
C GLU A 193 -12.47 -6.97 7.99
N ASP A 194 -13.39 -7.86 7.65
CA ASP A 194 -14.42 -8.30 8.57
C ASP A 194 -13.85 -9.13 9.73
N ARG A 195 -12.88 -9.98 9.43
CA ARG A 195 -12.25 -10.79 10.46
C ARG A 195 -11.40 -9.97 11.42
N VAL A 196 -10.67 -8.98 10.93
CA VAL A 196 -9.87 -8.07 11.77
C VAL A 196 -10.74 -7.30 12.76
N LYS A 197 -11.93 -6.87 12.37
CA LYS A 197 -12.87 -6.17 13.27
C LYS A 197 -13.22 -6.99 14.51
N THR A 198 -13.20 -8.32 14.43
CA THR A 198 -13.55 -9.19 15.57
C THR A 198 -12.51 -9.19 16.69
N VAL A 199 -11.29 -8.76 16.42
CA VAL A 199 -10.18 -8.76 17.40
C VAL A 199 -9.81 -7.37 17.89
N ILE A 200 -10.32 -6.32 17.24
CA ILE A 200 -10.08 -4.94 17.68
C ILE A 200 -10.99 -4.64 18.87
N LEU A 201 -10.38 -4.39 20.02
CA LEU A 201 -11.08 -4.03 21.27
C LEU A 201 -11.41 -2.54 21.30
N GLU A 202 -10.50 -1.72 20.79
CA GLU A 202 -10.63 -0.26 20.74
C GLU A 202 -9.95 0.32 19.49
N GLU A 203 -10.67 1.13 18.73
CA GLU A 203 -10.17 1.80 17.52
C GLU A 203 -9.36 3.06 17.81
N GLY A 204 -9.35 3.56 19.05
CA GLY A 204 -8.74 4.81 19.45
C GLY A 204 -9.69 6.01 19.46
N PRO A 205 -9.18 7.24 19.67
CA PRO A 205 -9.98 8.40 20.06
C PRO A 205 -11.03 8.86 19.05
N HIS A 206 -11.05 8.32 17.85
CA HIS A 206 -11.98 8.70 16.78
C HIS A 206 -13.02 7.64 16.42
N SER A 207 -13.16 6.59 17.20
CA SER A 207 -14.21 5.58 16.99
C SER A 207 -15.64 6.15 17.08
N SER A 208 -15.78 7.36 17.63
CA SER A 208 -17.07 8.10 17.72
C SER A 208 -17.37 9.03 16.55
N ILE A 209 -16.42 9.24 15.61
CA ILE A 209 -16.72 9.98 14.37
C ILE A 209 -17.29 8.94 13.39
N GLY A 210 -18.60 8.71 13.54
CA GLY A 210 -19.35 7.84 12.66
C GLY A 210 -19.16 8.26 11.22
N ILE A 211 -18.54 7.38 10.45
CA ILE A 211 -18.70 7.38 9.00
C ILE A 211 -20.13 6.87 8.77
N ARG A 212 -21.05 7.81 8.62
CA ARG A 212 -22.36 7.58 8.01
C ARG A 212 -22.25 7.73 6.52
#